data_82107b8668a89a689b9b9554f874c8e2
#
_entry.id   82107b8668a89a689b9b9554f874c8e2
#
_cell.length_a   1.000
_cell.length_b   1.000
_cell.length_c   1.000
_cell.angle_alpha   90.00
_cell.angle_beta   90.00
_cell.angle_gamma   90.00
#
_symmetry.space_group_name_H-M   'P 1'
#
loop_
_entity.id
_entity.type
_entity.pdbx_description
1 polymer ?
#
loop_
_entity_poly.entity_id
_entity_poly.type
_entity_poly.pdbx_seq_one_letter_code
_entity_poly.pdbx_strand_id
1 'polypeptide(L)'
;RLREEKIRYKSLFIEKNQAISINLAQGTSADALIEFINDNYPQFEISSSDNKPQNITLVLSEESISQIQSDAIDQNLTTLRNRVNELGVSEPIVQRQGKTRIVVQLPGVQDTSEAKKILGKTATLEFHLEADFETPRTRKTSYPHRDKRVGFSELQDTVIIGGDSVATAQASFDENGMPQVNITLDGQGGAKMHRATRGNIGKRLGVLFVEQRLKTSYETDAEGNIEVIEETFETKEIISLATIRAALGSQFRITGLDSPSESSELALLLR
;
A
#
# COMPACT_ATOMS: atom_id res chain seq x y z
N ARG A 1 -7.76 -19.28 -6.53
CA ARG A 1 -7.35 -19.80 -7.87
C ARG A 1 -6.86 -21.25 -7.81
N LEU A 2 -5.86 -21.63 -6.99
CA LEU A 2 -5.39 -23.04 -6.91
C LEU A 2 -6.54 -24.05 -6.64
N ARG A 3 -7.52 -23.67 -5.78
CA ARG A 3 -8.69 -24.52 -5.48
C ARG A 3 -9.67 -24.62 -6.64
N GLU A 4 -9.80 -23.58 -7.44
CA GLU A 4 -10.63 -23.54 -8.65
C GLU A 4 -10.09 -24.51 -9.70
N GLU A 5 -8.76 -24.58 -9.82
CA GLU A 5 -8.06 -25.54 -10.70
C GLU A 5 -7.90 -26.94 -10.07
N LYS A 6 -8.61 -27.22 -8.98
CA LYS A 6 -8.57 -28.51 -8.25
C LYS A 6 -7.19 -28.92 -7.73
N ILE A 7 -6.24 -27.98 -7.64
CA ILE A 7 -4.92 -28.20 -7.07
C ILE A 7 -5.05 -28.14 -5.53
N ARG A 8 -4.94 -29.30 -4.90
CA ARG A 8 -5.08 -29.43 -3.44
C ARG A 8 -3.70 -29.33 -2.77
N TYR A 9 -3.59 -28.51 -1.74
CA TYR A 9 -2.38 -28.33 -0.95
C TYR A 9 -2.67 -28.48 0.54
N LYS A 10 -1.68 -28.95 1.31
CA LYS A 10 -1.73 -29.06 2.77
C LYS A 10 -1.38 -27.74 3.44
N SER A 11 -0.32 -27.10 2.95
CA SER A 11 0.15 -25.82 3.47
C SER A 11 0.74 -24.97 2.34
N LEU A 12 0.61 -23.64 2.51
CA LEU A 12 1.23 -22.62 1.68
C LEU A 12 1.73 -21.55 2.63
N PHE A 13 3.02 -21.25 2.61
CA PHE A 13 3.63 -20.24 3.48
C PHE A 13 4.81 -19.57 2.79
N ILE A 14 5.15 -18.38 3.25
CA ILE A 14 6.32 -17.62 2.79
C ILE A 14 7.46 -17.92 3.76
N GLU A 15 8.59 -18.38 3.24
CA GLU A 15 9.81 -18.62 4.00
C GLU A 15 10.53 -17.30 4.35
N LYS A 16 11.48 -17.36 5.29
CA LYS A 16 12.27 -16.18 5.69
C LYS A 16 13.07 -15.56 4.54
N ASN A 17 13.45 -16.36 3.54
CA ASN A 17 14.14 -15.93 2.31
C ASN A 17 13.18 -15.41 1.24
N GLN A 18 11.90 -15.14 1.59
CA GLN A 18 10.84 -14.69 0.69
C GLN A 18 10.42 -15.71 -0.40
N ALA A 19 10.90 -16.94 -0.34
CA ALA A 19 10.42 -18.02 -1.18
C ALA A 19 9.01 -18.47 -0.73
N ILE A 20 8.18 -18.91 -1.67
CA ILE A 20 6.85 -19.45 -1.38
C ILE A 20 6.94 -20.98 -1.40
N SER A 21 6.74 -21.60 -0.25
CA SER A 21 6.69 -23.07 -0.13
C SER A 21 5.26 -23.58 -0.18
N ILE A 22 5.01 -24.52 -1.11
CA ILE A 22 3.72 -25.17 -1.31
C ILE A 22 3.88 -26.67 -1.07
N ASN A 23 3.20 -27.17 -0.04
CA ASN A 23 3.11 -28.62 0.23
C ASN A 23 1.82 -29.17 -0.39
N LEU A 24 1.93 -29.99 -1.43
CA LEU A 24 0.78 -30.60 -2.07
C LEU A 24 0.11 -31.68 -1.20
N ALA A 25 -1.19 -31.83 -1.36
CA ALA A 25 -1.93 -32.92 -0.74
C ALA A 25 -1.65 -34.24 -1.48
N GLN A 26 -1.77 -35.38 -0.78
CA GLN A 26 -1.63 -36.68 -1.40
C GLN A 26 -2.59 -36.84 -2.58
N GLY A 27 -2.07 -37.36 -3.69
CA GLY A 27 -2.85 -37.56 -4.91
C GLY A 27 -2.99 -36.32 -5.80
N THR A 28 -2.34 -35.21 -5.48
CA THR A 28 -2.27 -34.04 -6.36
C THR A 28 -0.98 -34.12 -7.19
N SER A 29 -1.10 -33.95 -8.52
CA SER A 29 0.05 -33.92 -9.41
C SER A 29 0.88 -32.65 -9.20
N ALA A 30 2.19 -32.80 -9.05
CA ALA A 30 3.12 -31.69 -9.05
C ALA A 30 3.14 -30.98 -10.42
N ASP A 31 3.04 -31.77 -11.50
CA ASP A 31 3.07 -31.24 -12.88
C ASP A 31 1.91 -30.28 -13.13
N ALA A 32 0.71 -30.59 -12.61
CA ALA A 32 -0.45 -29.70 -12.73
C ALA A 32 -0.24 -28.35 -12.02
N LEU A 33 0.46 -28.34 -10.87
CA LEU A 33 0.84 -27.10 -10.21
C LEU A 33 1.91 -26.36 -11.01
N ILE A 34 2.90 -27.06 -11.55
CA ILE A 34 3.99 -26.48 -12.34
C ILE A 34 3.42 -25.82 -13.60
N GLU A 35 2.56 -26.52 -14.34
CA GLU A 35 1.88 -25.97 -15.52
C GLU A 35 1.05 -24.73 -15.17
N PHE A 36 0.25 -24.80 -14.10
CA PHE A 36 -0.53 -23.66 -13.63
C PHE A 36 0.33 -22.44 -13.28
N ILE A 37 1.46 -22.66 -12.59
CA ILE A 37 2.38 -21.56 -12.22
C ILE A 37 3.03 -20.98 -13.47
N ASN A 38 3.52 -21.79 -14.38
CA ASN A 38 4.15 -21.31 -15.61
C ASN A 38 3.19 -20.48 -16.47
N ASP A 39 1.93 -20.90 -16.56
CA ASP A 39 0.92 -20.19 -17.36
C ASP A 39 0.43 -18.89 -16.73
N ASN A 40 0.29 -18.86 -15.41
CA ASN A 40 -0.34 -17.72 -14.73
C ASN A 40 0.65 -16.81 -13.99
N TYR A 41 1.84 -17.32 -13.67
CA TYR A 41 2.84 -16.64 -12.84
C TYR A 41 4.26 -16.89 -13.36
N PRO A 42 4.57 -16.51 -14.62
CA PRO A 42 5.86 -16.80 -15.27
C PRO A 42 7.04 -16.10 -14.60
N GLN A 43 6.79 -15.15 -13.69
CA GLN A 43 7.80 -14.46 -12.92
C GLN A 43 8.47 -15.33 -11.86
N PHE A 44 7.92 -16.52 -11.55
CA PHE A 44 8.50 -17.41 -10.55
C PHE A 44 9.29 -18.54 -11.21
N GLU A 45 10.46 -18.80 -10.67
CA GLU A 45 11.20 -20.04 -10.89
C GLU A 45 10.75 -21.10 -9.92
N ILE A 46 10.58 -22.30 -10.43
CA ILE A 46 10.08 -23.45 -9.65
C ILE A 46 11.27 -24.31 -9.26
N SER A 47 11.47 -24.51 -7.95
CA SER A 47 12.43 -25.44 -7.40
C SER A 47 11.69 -26.58 -6.70
N SER A 48 11.92 -27.80 -7.13
CA SER A 48 11.44 -29.00 -6.44
C SER A 48 12.61 -29.69 -5.76
N SER A 49 12.40 -30.18 -4.55
CA SER A 49 13.40 -31.00 -3.90
C SER A 49 13.29 -32.45 -4.38
N ASP A 50 14.38 -33.00 -4.91
CA ASP A 50 14.45 -34.39 -5.41
C ASP A 50 13.98 -35.43 -4.38
N ASN A 51 14.12 -35.12 -3.09
CA ASN A 51 13.70 -35.99 -2.00
C ASN A 51 12.24 -35.82 -1.54
N LYS A 52 11.52 -34.79 -2.03
CA LYS A 52 10.12 -34.50 -1.63
C LYS A 52 9.36 -33.92 -2.83
N PRO A 53 8.89 -34.74 -3.76
CA PRO A 53 8.21 -34.26 -4.97
C PRO A 53 6.89 -33.54 -4.68
N GLN A 54 6.38 -33.59 -3.45
CA GLN A 54 5.17 -32.87 -3.03
C GLN A 54 5.47 -31.49 -2.45
N ASN A 55 6.75 -31.13 -2.27
CA ASN A 55 7.14 -29.81 -1.76
C ASN A 55 7.74 -28.99 -2.91
N ILE A 56 7.01 -27.98 -3.32
CA ILE A 56 7.40 -27.08 -4.41
C ILE A 56 7.70 -25.71 -3.81
N THR A 57 8.86 -25.20 -4.15
CA THR A 57 9.30 -23.86 -3.73
C THR A 57 9.33 -22.95 -4.95
N LEU A 58 8.69 -21.80 -4.84
CA LEU A 58 8.66 -20.76 -5.86
C LEU A 58 9.56 -19.61 -5.41
N VAL A 59 10.45 -19.19 -6.30
CA VAL A 59 11.34 -18.05 -6.07
C VAL A 59 11.16 -17.09 -7.24
N LEU A 60 11.15 -15.78 -6.99
CA LEU A 60 11.15 -14.81 -8.08
C LEU A 60 12.46 -14.95 -8.88
N SER A 61 12.35 -14.99 -10.21
CA SER A 61 13.52 -14.99 -11.08
C SER A 61 14.34 -13.70 -10.94
N GLU A 62 15.65 -13.75 -11.15
CA GLU A 62 16.50 -12.55 -11.10
C GLU A 62 16.05 -11.49 -12.10
N GLU A 63 15.58 -11.90 -13.27
CA GLU A 63 15.03 -11.02 -14.28
C GLU A 63 13.77 -10.31 -13.76
N SER A 64 12.84 -11.05 -13.15
CA SER A 64 11.63 -10.50 -12.57
C SER A 64 11.92 -9.55 -11.42
N ILE A 65 12.88 -9.88 -10.54
CA ILE A 65 13.33 -8.97 -9.48
C ILE A 65 13.89 -7.69 -10.08
N SER A 66 14.74 -7.79 -11.11
CA SER A 66 15.31 -6.62 -11.78
C SER A 66 14.25 -5.75 -12.44
N GLN A 67 13.24 -6.37 -13.06
CA GLN A 67 12.12 -5.64 -13.67
C GLN A 67 11.26 -4.94 -12.61
N ILE A 68 10.88 -5.65 -11.54
CA ILE A 68 10.11 -5.06 -10.42
C ILE A 68 10.86 -3.87 -9.80
N GLN A 69 12.17 -4.01 -9.61
CA GLN A 69 13.00 -2.91 -9.09
C GLN A 69 13.03 -1.71 -10.04
N SER A 70 13.15 -1.97 -11.36
CA SER A 70 13.13 -0.91 -12.35
C SER A 70 11.80 -0.17 -12.38
N ASP A 71 10.70 -0.91 -12.41
CA ASP A 71 9.35 -0.34 -12.43
C ASP A 71 9.08 0.48 -11.16
N ALA A 72 9.50 -0.02 -9.99
CA ALA A 72 9.41 0.71 -8.73
C ALA A 72 10.21 2.01 -8.73
N ILE A 73 11.43 2.02 -9.30
CA ILE A 73 12.23 3.24 -9.44
C ILE A 73 11.53 4.25 -10.36
N ASP A 74 10.99 3.82 -11.49
CA ASP A 74 10.35 4.70 -12.46
C ASP A 74 9.05 5.30 -11.89
N GLN A 75 8.28 4.52 -11.14
CA GLN A 75 7.13 5.01 -10.41
C GLN A 75 7.52 6.04 -9.33
N ASN A 76 8.55 5.71 -8.53
CA ASN A 76 9.07 6.62 -7.51
C ASN A 76 9.62 7.92 -8.09
N LEU A 77 10.28 7.88 -9.26
CA LEU A 77 10.72 9.07 -9.97
C LEU A 77 9.56 10.00 -10.30
N THR A 78 8.46 9.45 -10.79
CA THR A 78 7.26 10.22 -11.14
C THR A 78 6.65 10.84 -9.89
N THR A 79 6.49 10.07 -8.82
CA THR A 79 5.97 10.54 -7.53
C THR A 79 6.85 11.65 -6.93
N LEU A 80 8.16 11.46 -6.93
CA LEU A 80 9.10 12.46 -6.41
C LEU A 80 9.11 13.74 -7.24
N ARG A 81 9.02 13.66 -8.57
CA ARG A 81 8.89 14.85 -9.43
C ARG A 81 7.64 15.65 -9.11
N ASN A 82 6.52 14.97 -8.97
CA ASN A 82 5.25 15.62 -8.61
C ASN A 82 5.37 16.36 -7.26
N ARG A 83 5.90 15.69 -6.23
CA ARG A 83 6.09 16.28 -4.90
C ARG A 83 7.07 17.47 -4.90
N VAL A 84 8.15 17.37 -5.66
CA VAL A 84 9.13 18.45 -5.78
C VAL A 84 8.54 19.66 -6.50
N ASN A 85 7.75 19.44 -7.56
CA ASN A 85 7.06 20.52 -8.27
C ASN A 85 6.06 21.26 -7.37
N GLU A 86 5.38 20.55 -6.49
CA GLU A 86 4.44 21.15 -5.52
C GLU A 86 5.13 21.95 -4.40
N LEU A 87 6.40 21.65 -4.10
CA LEU A 87 7.22 22.48 -3.22
C LEU A 87 7.55 23.86 -3.84
N GLY A 88 7.21 24.08 -5.12
CA GLY A 88 7.47 25.34 -5.80
C GLY A 88 8.95 25.63 -6.03
N VAL A 89 9.80 24.61 -6.00
CA VAL A 89 11.23 24.74 -6.24
C VAL A 89 11.47 25.01 -7.73
N SER A 90 12.25 26.03 -8.04
CA SER A 90 12.62 26.35 -9.41
C SER A 90 13.67 25.36 -9.92
N GLU A 91 13.42 24.74 -11.07
CA GLU A 91 14.34 23.86 -11.79
C GLU A 91 14.90 22.69 -10.92
N PRO A 92 14.03 21.88 -10.29
CA PRO A 92 14.49 20.75 -9.51
C PRO A 92 15.05 19.66 -10.44
N ILE A 93 16.09 18.96 -9.97
CA ILE A 93 16.60 17.78 -10.68
C ILE A 93 16.19 16.53 -9.92
N VAL A 94 15.43 15.67 -10.57
CA VAL A 94 15.05 14.35 -10.05
C VAL A 94 15.42 13.31 -11.09
N GLN A 95 16.45 12.52 -10.81
CA GLN A 95 16.98 11.56 -11.76
C GLN A 95 17.42 10.24 -11.12
N ARG A 96 17.34 9.17 -11.89
CA ARG A 96 17.84 7.86 -11.48
C ARG A 96 19.37 7.85 -11.45
N GLN A 97 19.95 7.27 -10.43
CA GLN A 97 21.38 7.03 -10.31
C GLN A 97 21.65 5.54 -10.05
N GLY A 98 22.09 4.83 -11.08
CA GLY A 98 22.29 3.38 -11.01
C GLY A 98 20.98 2.60 -10.96
N LYS A 99 21.03 1.41 -10.36
CA LYS A 99 19.87 0.49 -10.31
C LYS A 99 18.88 0.78 -9.19
N THR A 100 19.33 1.36 -8.06
CA THR A 100 18.55 1.40 -6.81
C THR A 100 18.45 2.78 -6.18
N ARG A 101 19.01 3.82 -6.78
CA ARG A 101 19.06 5.16 -6.20
C ARG A 101 18.38 6.20 -7.07
N ILE A 102 17.77 7.19 -6.41
CA ILE A 102 17.25 8.41 -7.02
C ILE A 102 17.98 9.59 -6.38
N VAL A 103 18.48 10.50 -7.20
CA VAL A 103 19.08 11.77 -6.77
C VAL A 103 18.06 12.86 -6.95
N VAL A 104 17.86 13.64 -5.88
CA VAL A 104 17.01 14.83 -5.89
C VAL A 104 17.85 16.02 -5.50
N GLN A 105 17.88 17.05 -6.36
CA GLN A 105 18.55 18.31 -6.10
C GLN A 105 17.50 19.43 -6.10
N LEU A 106 17.49 20.21 -5.05
CA LEU A 106 16.50 21.27 -4.81
C LEU A 106 17.22 22.63 -4.67
N PRO A 107 17.49 23.31 -5.79
CA PRO A 107 18.15 24.61 -5.73
C PRO A 107 17.32 25.64 -4.96
N GLY A 108 17.96 26.43 -4.11
CA GLY A 108 17.30 27.51 -3.37
C GLY A 108 16.51 27.10 -2.13
N VAL A 109 16.41 25.80 -1.80
CA VAL A 109 15.75 25.33 -0.58
C VAL A 109 16.65 25.60 0.62
N GLN A 110 16.18 26.48 1.52
CA GLN A 110 16.90 26.82 2.75
C GLN A 110 16.67 25.80 3.86
N ASP A 111 15.45 25.28 3.99
CA ASP A 111 15.11 24.22 4.95
C ASP A 111 15.12 22.85 4.30
N THR A 112 16.25 22.18 4.40
CA THR A 112 16.42 20.82 3.90
C THR A 112 15.65 19.79 4.73
N SER A 113 15.29 20.11 5.99
CA SER A 113 14.56 19.20 6.88
C SER A 113 13.10 19.10 6.47
N GLU A 114 12.48 20.21 6.09
CA GLU A 114 11.11 20.23 5.58
C GLU A 114 11.03 19.50 4.23
N ALA A 115 11.97 19.77 3.32
CA ALA A 115 12.05 19.06 2.05
C ALA A 115 12.22 17.54 2.22
N LYS A 116 13.11 17.10 3.12
CA LYS A 116 13.27 15.67 3.46
C LYS A 116 12.00 15.07 4.05
N LYS A 117 11.30 15.80 4.91
CA LYS A 117 10.05 15.35 5.51
C LYS A 117 8.96 15.13 4.47
N ILE A 118 8.82 16.04 3.50
CA ILE A 118 7.82 15.93 2.43
C ILE A 118 8.18 14.81 1.43
N LEU A 119 9.44 14.74 1.01
CA LEU A 119 9.91 13.74 0.05
C LEU A 119 9.96 12.33 0.64
N GLY A 120 10.29 12.21 1.94
CA GLY A 120 10.46 10.92 2.61
C GLY A 120 9.16 10.31 3.14
N LYS A 121 8.03 11.02 3.08
CA LYS A 121 6.75 10.45 3.51
C LYS A 121 6.28 9.40 2.51
N THR A 122 6.26 8.17 2.95
CA THR A 122 5.61 7.05 2.26
C THR A 122 4.29 6.78 2.97
N ALA A 123 3.22 7.30 2.41
CA ALA A 123 1.90 7.07 2.94
C ALA A 123 0.95 6.70 1.81
N THR A 124 0.00 5.85 2.12
CA THR A 124 -1.09 5.48 1.22
C THR A 124 -2.42 5.53 1.97
N LEU A 125 -3.50 5.50 1.22
CA LEU A 125 -4.84 5.34 1.79
C LEU A 125 -5.40 3.97 1.46
N GLU A 126 -6.10 3.42 2.43
CA GLU A 126 -6.92 2.23 2.25
C GLU A 126 -8.37 2.58 2.60
N PHE A 127 -9.30 2.09 1.80
CA PHE A 127 -10.72 2.29 2.04
C PHE A 127 -11.34 0.98 2.51
N HIS A 128 -11.99 1.03 3.69
CA HIS A 128 -12.58 -0.11 4.37
C HIS A 128 -14.01 0.17 4.78
N LEU A 129 -14.83 -0.87 4.86
CA LEU A 129 -16.08 -0.76 5.58
C LEU A 129 -15.82 -0.81 7.09
N GLU A 130 -16.60 -0.04 7.85
CA GLU A 130 -16.64 -0.24 9.30
C GLU A 130 -17.14 -1.65 9.60
N ALA A 131 -16.53 -2.28 10.60
CA ALA A 131 -16.99 -3.57 11.09
C ALA A 131 -18.24 -3.42 11.94
N ASP A 132 -19.22 -4.25 11.70
CA ASP A 132 -20.41 -4.37 12.52
C ASP A 132 -20.31 -5.56 13.48
N PHE A 133 -21.36 -5.78 14.26
CA PHE A 133 -21.39 -6.87 15.24
C PHE A 133 -21.43 -8.27 14.58
N GLU A 134 -21.86 -8.37 13.33
CA GLU A 134 -21.89 -9.61 12.56
C GLU A 134 -20.52 -9.94 11.95
N THR A 135 -19.62 -8.96 11.89
CA THR A 135 -18.26 -9.15 11.34
C THR A 135 -17.45 -10.05 12.26
N PRO A 136 -16.94 -11.20 11.78
CA PRO A 136 -16.12 -12.10 12.60
C PRO A 136 -14.87 -11.39 13.15
N ARG A 137 -14.49 -11.69 14.38
CA ARG A 137 -13.30 -11.10 15.03
C ARG A 137 -12.00 -11.31 14.23
N THR A 138 -11.93 -12.37 13.43
CA THR A 138 -10.79 -12.71 12.57
C THR A 138 -10.77 -11.95 11.24
N ARG A 139 -11.73 -11.05 11.02
CA ARG A 139 -11.87 -10.26 9.78
C ARG A 139 -12.03 -8.78 10.06
N LYS A 140 -11.67 -8.34 11.25
CA LYS A 140 -11.70 -6.93 11.63
C LYS A 140 -10.54 -6.57 12.53
N THR A 141 -10.05 -5.36 12.36
CA THR A 141 -8.96 -4.79 13.15
C THR A 141 -9.37 -3.43 13.69
N SER A 142 -8.95 -3.15 14.93
CA SER A 142 -9.21 -1.88 15.60
C SER A 142 -8.08 -0.89 15.30
N TYR A 143 -8.43 0.28 14.81
CA TYR A 143 -7.48 1.35 14.50
C TYR A 143 -7.81 2.62 15.29
N PRO A 144 -6.80 3.38 15.72
CA PRO A 144 -6.99 4.68 16.33
C PRO A 144 -7.49 5.69 15.30
N HIS A 145 -8.30 6.64 15.72
CA HIS A 145 -8.56 7.82 14.92
C HIS A 145 -7.39 8.82 15.04
N ARG A 146 -7.14 9.57 13.97
CA ARG A 146 -6.20 10.71 13.99
C ARG A 146 -6.62 11.74 15.04
N ASP A 147 -7.91 12.07 15.09
CA ASP A 147 -8.48 12.80 16.24
C ASP A 147 -8.59 11.87 17.44
N LYS A 148 -7.61 12.00 18.35
CA LYS A 148 -7.51 11.17 19.56
C LYS A 148 -8.75 11.24 20.48
N ARG A 149 -9.59 12.28 20.32
CA ARG A 149 -10.83 12.44 21.10
C ARG A 149 -11.89 11.40 20.69
N VAL A 150 -11.84 10.91 19.46
CA VAL A 150 -12.78 9.89 18.96
C VAL A 150 -12.42 8.49 19.46
N GLY A 151 -11.14 8.23 19.75
CA GLY A 151 -10.65 6.93 20.22
C GLY A 151 -10.36 5.95 19.09
N PHE A 152 -10.99 4.77 19.14
CA PHE A 152 -10.75 3.67 18.19
C PHE A 152 -12.05 3.28 17.48
N SER A 153 -11.93 2.79 16.25
CA SER A 153 -13.01 2.12 15.53
C SER A 153 -12.50 0.84 14.86
N GLU A 154 -13.38 -0.14 14.71
CA GLU A 154 -13.07 -1.40 14.06
C GLU A 154 -13.42 -1.30 12.57
N LEU A 155 -12.45 -1.62 11.72
CA LEU A 155 -12.64 -1.72 10.28
C LEU A 155 -12.55 -3.18 9.84
N GLN A 156 -13.26 -3.53 8.77
CA GLN A 156 -13.10 -4.83 8.12
C GLN A 156 -11.71 -4.91 7.48
N ASP A 157 -11.04 -6.06 7.58
CA ASP A 157 -9.69 -6.24 7.02
C ASP A 157 -9.65 -6.20 5.48
N THR A 158 -10.83 -6.33 4.85
CA THR A 158 -10.93 -6.27 3.39
C THR A 158 -10.77 -4.83 2.90
N VAL A 159 -9.68 -4.57 2.17
CA VAL A 159 -9.46 -3.31 1.47
C VAL A 159 -10.39 -3.25 0.25
N ILE A 160 -11.21 -2.23 0.14
CA ILE A 160 -12.07 -1.98 -1.03
C ILE A 160 -11.22 -1.50 -2.20
N ILE A 161 -10.45 -0.45 -1.94
CA ILE A 161 -9.45 0.13 -2.85
C ILE A 161 -8.28 0.67 -2.02
N GLY A 162 -7.09 0.69 -2.62
CA GLY A 162 -5.90 1.35 -2.10
C GLY A 162 -5.60 2.67 -2.81
N GLY A 163 -4.54 3.34 -2.39
CA GLY A 163 -4.08 4.58 -2.99
C GLY A 163 -3.63 4.45 -4.45
N ASP A 164 -3.24 3.25 -4.86
CA ASP A 164 -2.91 2.89 -6.25
C ASP A 164 -4.06 3.10 -7.25
N SER A 165 -5.30 3.10 -6.75
CA SER A 165 -6.50 3.37 -7.55
C SER A 165 -6.84 4.86 -7.63
N VAL A 166 -6.08 5.75 -6.99
CA VAL A 166 -6.29 7.20 -7.02
C VAL A 166 -5.61 7.79 -8.26
N ALA A 167 -6.41 8.29 -9.19
CA ALA A 167 -5.90 8.96 -10.39
C ALA A 167 -5.51 10.43 -10.09
N THR A 168 -6.32 11.14 -9.29
CA THR A 168 -6.01 12.50 -8.85
C THR A 168 -6.56 12.77 -7.46
N ALA A 169 -5.86 13.61 -6.71
CA ALA A 169 -6.30 14.15 -5.43
C ALA A 169 -6.00 15.65 -5.38
N GLN A 170 -6.98 16.46 -4.97
CA GLN A 170 -6.84 17.92 -4.93
C GLN A 170 -7.42 18.47 -3.63
N ALA A 171 -6.62 19.25 -2.90
CA ALA A 171 -7.09 20.02 -1.78
C ALA A 171 -8.05 21.11 -2.26
N SER A 172 -9.14 21.31 -1.53
CA SER A 172 -10.13 22.34 -1.80
C SER A 172 -10.87 22.73 -0.51
N PHE A 173 -11.85 23.58 -0.63
CA PHE A 173 -12.75 23.95 0.45
C PHE A 173 -14.19 23.59 0.07
N ASP A 174 -14.99 23.23 1.05
CA ASP A 174 -16.42 23.04 0.88
C ASP A 174 -17.16 24.39 0.85
N GLU A 175 -18.49 24.36 0.71
CA GLU A 175 -19.36 25.56 0.68
C GLU A 175 -19.33 26.37 1.99
N ASN A 176 -18.89 25.77 3.09
CA ASN A 176 -18.75 26.40 4.40
C ASN A 176 -17.31 26.86 4.68
N GLY A 177 -16.41 26.74 3.70
CA GLY A 177 -14.99 27.07 3.86
C GLY A 177 -14.18 26.03 4.65
N MET A 178 -14.73 24.82 4.85
CA MET A 178 -14.01 23.75 5.54
C MET A 178 -13.08 23.02 4.57
N PRO A 179 -11.87 22.65 5.02
CA PRO A 179 -10.90 21.93 4.19
C PRO A 179 -11.45 20.56 3.75
N GLN A 180 -11.25 20.23 2.48
CA GLN A 180 -11.58 18.92 1.93
C GLN A 180 -10.56 18.48 0.88
N VAL A 181 -10.55 17.19 0.54
CA VAL A 181 -9.78 16.65 -0.59
C VAL A 181 -10.76 16.02 -1.59
N ASN A 182 -10.74 16.51 -2.82
CA ASN A 182 -11.45 15.90 -3.94
C ASN A 182 -10.59 14.77 -4.51
N ILE A 183 -11.19 13.59 -4.63
CA ILE A 183 -10.53 12.38 -5.13
C ILE A 183 -11.21 11.94 -6.41
N THR A 184 -10.40 11.64 -7.41
CA THR A 184 -10.82 10.93 -8.61
C THR A 184 -10.09 9.61 -8.67
N LEU A 185 -10.84 8.51 -8.80
CA LEU A 185 -10.30 7.17 -8.97
C LEU A 185 -10.14 6.84 -10.46
N ASP A 186 -9.30 5.89 -10.75
CA ASP A 186 -9.25 5.26 -12.06
C ASP A 186 -10.54 4.45 -12.35
N GLY A 187 -10.66 3.92 -13.56
CA GLY A 187 -11.87 3.19 -13.98
C GLY A 187 -12.12 1.92 -13.15
N GLN A 188 -11.05 1.22 -12.73
CA GLN A 188 -11.16 -0.01 -11.94
C GLN A 188 -11.51 0.30 -10.49
N GLY A 189 -10.84 1.30 -9.90
CA GLY A 189 -11.11 1.78 -8.54
C GLY A 189 -12.53 2.30 -8.40
N GLY A 190 -13.01 3.10 -9.36
CA GLY A 190 -14.38 3.58 -9.39
C GLY A 190 -15.43 2.45 -9.44
N ALA A 191 -15.18 1.42 -10.26
CA ALA A 191 -16.07 0.26 -10.34
C ALA A 191 -16.07 -0.57 -9.03
N LYS A 192 -14.91 -0.76 -8.39
CA LYS A 192 -14.80 -1.44 -7.08
C LYS A 192 -15.52 -0.65 -6.00
N MET A 193 -15.28 0.67 -5.92
CA MET A 193 -15.91 1.56 -4.95
C MET A 193 -17.43 1.56 -5.12
N HIS A 194 -17.93 1.68 -6.34
CA HIS A 194 -19.37 1.63 -6.63
C HIS A 194 -19.99 0.31 -6.17
N ARG A 195 -19.38 -0.81 -6.49
CA ARG A 195 -19.85 -2.14 -6.10
C ARG A 195 -19.91 -2.32 -4.58
N ALA A 196 -18.86 -1.87 -3.89
CA ALA A 196 -18.79 -1.98 -2.43
C ALA A 196 -19.82 -1.07 -1.75
N THR A 197 -19.99 0.16 -2.21
CA THR A 197 -20.83 1.15 -1.52
C THR A 197 -22.32 0.98 -1.82
N ARG A 198 -22.71 0.56 -3.04
CA ARG A 198 -24.12 0.34 -3.39
C ARG A 198 -24.82 -0.71 -2.52
N GLY A 199 -24.07 -1.73 -2.06
CA GLY A 199 -24.57 -2.79 -1.19
C GLY A 199 -24.49 -2.46 0.31
N ASN A 200 -23.93 -1.29 0.67
CA ASN A 200 -23.65 -0.91 2.04
C ASN A 200 -24.11 0.52 2.36
N ILE A 201 -25.19 0.99 1.70
CA ILE A 201 -25.80 2.28 2.01
C ILE A 201 -26.31 2.26 3.46
N GLY A 202 -26.01 3.31 4.21
CA GLY A 202 -26.31 3.44 5.63
C GLY A 202 -25.20 2.94 6.55
N LYS A 203 -24.27 2.11 6.08
CA LYS A 203 -23.04 1.74 6.81
C LYS A 203 -21.98 2.83 6.70
N ARG A 204 -20.90 2.72 7.49
CA ARG A 204 -19.81 3.70 7.44
C ARG A 204 -18.64 3.18 6.61
N LEU A 205 -18.04 4.10 5.85
CA LEU A 205 -16.81 3.90 5.09
C LEU A 205 -15.68 4.58 5.84
N GLY A 206 -14.66 3.81 6.18
CA GLY A 206 -13.43 4.28 6.80
C GLY A 206 -12.36 4.56 5.76
N VAL A 207 -11.65 5.67 5.94
CA VAL A 207 -10.43 6.00 5.21
C VAL A 207 -9.28 5.83 6.20
N LEU A 208 -8.47 4.80 5.98
CA LEU A 208 -7.33 4.45 6.78
C LEU A 208 -6.08 5.04 6.13
N PHE A 209 -5.38 5.88 6.86
CA PHE A 209 -4.08 6.41 6.49
C PHE A 209 -3.01 5.42 6.94
N VAL A 210 -2.20 4.96 6.02
CA VAL A 210 -1.11 4.01 6.26
C VAL A 210 0.20 4.70 5.96
N GLU A 211 0.98 5.00 6.98
CA GLU A 211 2.29 5.62 6.84
C GLU A 211 3.37 4.60 7.17
N GLN A 212 4.31 4.41 6.25
CA GLN A 212 5.50 3.62 6.50
C GLN A 212 6.60 4.52 7.06
N ARG A 213 7.18 4.11 8.19
CA ARG A 213 8.27 4.79 8.86
C ARG A 213 9.47 3.87 8.98
N LEU A 214 10.64 4.43 8.74
CA LEU A 214 11.90 3.76 9.01
C LEU A 214 12.32 4.06 10.46
N LYS A 215 12.61 3.00 11.20
CA LYS A 215 13.27 3.09 12.49
C LYS A 215 14.69 2.58 12.32
N THR A 216 15.64 3.47 12.47
CA THR A 216 17.06 3.10 12.50
C THR A 216 17.45 2.81 13.94
N SER A 217 17.88 1.58 14.21
CA SER A 217 18.48 1.17 15.48
C SER A 217 19.94 0.80 15.26
N TYR A 218 20.74 0.98 16.31
CA TYR A 218 22.17 0.67 16.29
C TYR A 218 22.37 -0.47 17.26
N GLU A 219 22.82 -1.63 16.76
CA GLU A 219 23.23 -2.76 17.61
C GLU A 219 24.73 -2.91 17.54
N THR A 220 25.35 -3.23 18.68
CA THR A 220 26.77 -3.51 18.75
C THR A 220 26.96 -5.01 18.79
N ASP A 221 27.70 -5.55 17.82
CA ASP A 221 28.03 -6.96 17.79
C ASP A 221 29.01 -7.36 18.93
N ALA A 222 29.27 -8.65 19.07
CA ALA A 222 30.17 -9.18 20.10
C ALA A 222 31.62 -8.70 19.92
N GLU A 223 31.99 -8.27 18.73
CA GLU A 223 33.30 -7.74 18.37
C GLU A 223 33.42 -6.21 18.54
N GLY A 224 32.31 -5.53 18.92
CA GLY A 224 32.29 -4.09 19.17
C GLY A 224 32.00 -3.23 17.92
N ASN A 225 31.64 -3.83 16.79
CA ASN A 225 31.22 -3.10 15.60
C ASN A 225 29.77 -2.65 15.73
N ILE A 226 29.47 -1.47 15.21
CA ILE A 226 28.10 -0.94 15.19
C ILE A 226 27.42 -1.39 13.92
N GLU A 227 26.40 -2.21 14.05
CA GLU A 227 25.51 -2.60 12.96
C GLU A 227 24.30 -1.66 12.95
N VAL A 228 24.00 -1.10 11.78
CA VAL A 228 22.84 -0.23 11.57
C VAL A 228 21.69 -1.10 11.10
N ILE A 229 20.69 -1.27 11.94
CA ILE A 229 19.48 -2.02 11.60
C ILE A 229 18.38 -1.03 11.24
N GLU A 230 17.90 -1.10 10.02
CA GLU A 230 16.77 -0.32 9.54
C GLU A 230 15.52 -1.21 9.49
N GLU A 231 14.56 -0.93 10.36
CA GLU A 231 13.27 -1.60 10.40
C GLU A 231 12.18 -0.68 9.86
N THR A 232 11.40 -1.16 8.92
CA THR A 232 10.21 -0.46 8.46
C THR A 232 9.01 -0.88 9.30
N PHE A 233 8.31 0.07 9.89
CA PHE A 233 7.05 -0.18 10.58
C PHE A 233 5.92 0.68 10.01
N GLU A 234 4.72 0.13 10.03
CA GLU A 234 3.53 0.83 9.57
C GLU A 234 2.78 1.47 10.74
N THR A 235 2.45 2.74 10.58
CA THR A 235 1.51 3.44 11.44
C THR A 235 0.19 3.58 10.70
N LYS A 236 -0.89 3.11 11.30
CA LYS A 236 -2.23 3.14 10.69
C LYS A 236 -3.18 3.94 11.57
N GLU A 237 -3.87 4.90 10.99
CA GLU A 237 -4.87 5.71 11.69
C GLU A 237 -6.06 6.04 10.79
N ILE A 238 -7.26 6.09 11.36
CA ILE A 238 -8.47 6.47 10.64
C ILE A 238 -8.50 7.99 10.56
N ILE A 239 -8.51 8.52 9.33
CA ILE A 239 -8.60 9.96 9.08
C ILE A 239 -10.04 10.40 8.80
N SER A 240 -10.89 9.49 8.32
CA SER A 240 -12.31 9.77 8.08
C SER A 240 -13.13 8.50 8.27
N LEU A 241 -14.30 8.65 8.89
CA LEU A 241 -15.27 7.58 9.02
C LEU A 241 -16.66 8.17 8.75
N ALA A 242 -17.14 7.99 7.53
CA ALA A 242 -18.34 8.67 7.04
C ALA A 242 -19.43 7.71 6.59
N THR A 243 -20.69 8.08 6.82
CA THR A 243 -21.84 7.27 6.39
C THR A 243 -22.00 7.30 4.87
N ILE A 244 -22.15 6.14 4.26
CA ILE A 244 -22.43 5.97 2.84
C ILE A 244 -23.89 6.37 2.60
N ARG A 245 -24.12 7.54 2.03
CA ARG A 245 -25.47 8.06 1.75
C ARG A 245 -26.00 7.61 0.40
N ALA A 246 -25.09 7.33 -0.55
CA ALA A 246 -25.39 6.83 -1.88
C ALA A 246 -24.23 6.01 -2.39
N ALA A 247 -24.42 5.21 -3.43
CA ALA A 247 -23.35 4.52 -4.11
C ALA A 247 -22.32 5.52 -4.63
N LEU A 248 -21.06 5.38 -4.21
CA LEU A 248 -19.97 6.24 -4.65
C LEU A 248 -19.50 5.80 -6.04
N GLY A 249 -19.16 6.76 -6.89
CA GLY A 249 -18.55 6.51 -8.19
C GLY A 249 -17.03 6.68 -8.17
N SER A 250 -16.49 7.11 -9.31
CA SER A 250 -15.09 7.43 -9.46
C SER A 250 -14.67 8.76 -8.83
N GLN A 251 -15.62 9.60 -8.43
CA GLN A 251 -15.34 10.90 -7.81
C GLN A 251 -16.06 11.02 -6.47
N PHE A 252 -15.31 11.41 -5.46
CA PHE A 252 -15.85 11.70 -4.12
C PHE A 252 -14.91 12.66 -3.37
N ARG A 253 -15.30 13.06 -2.17
CA ARG A 253 -14.51 13.97 -1.32
C ARG A 253 -14.32 13.38 0.05
N ILE A 254 -13.14 13.63 0.61
CA ILE A 254 -12.83 13.42 2.02
C ILE A 254 -13.04 14.77 2.71
N THR A 255 -13.88 14.78 3.72
CA THR A 255 -14.21 15.93 4.57
C THR A 255 -13.87 15.63 6.01
N GLY A 256 -13.96 16.65 6.88
CA GLY A 256 -13.65 16.49 8.30
C GLY A 256 -12.16 16.59 8.59
N LEU A 257 -11.42 17.31 7.75
CA LEU A 257 -10.01 17.63 7.96
C LEU A 257 -9.89 18.88 8.84
N ASP A 258 -8.90 18.89 9.74
CA ASP A 258 -8.76 19.94 10.75
C ASP A 258 -8.17 21.24 10.19
N SER A 259 -7.41 21.18 9.10
CA SER A 259 -6.75 22.36 8.55
C SER A 259 -6.50 22.29 7.03
N PRO A 260 -6.32 23.46 6.38
CA PRO A 260 -5.90 23.53 4.97
C PRO A 260 -4.53 22.86 4.73
N SER A 261 -3.64 22.90 5.70
CA SER A 261 -2.33 22.24 5.63
C SER A 261 -2.51 20.73 5.56
N GLU A 262 -3.41 20.17 6.37
CA GLU A 262 -3.71 18.73 6.37
C GLU A 262 -4.33 18.28 5.04
N SER A 263 -5.27 19.06 4.49
CA SER A 263 -5.86 18.73 3.19
C SER A 263 -4.83 18.77 2.05
N SER A 264 -3.92 19.75 2.08
CA SER A 264 -2.83 19.85 1.09
C SER A 264 -1.85 18.69 1.21
N GLU A 265 -1.44 18.35 2.43
CA GLU A 265 -0.56 17.22 2.70
C GLU A 265 -1.20 15.90 2.27
N LEU A 266 -2.47 15.69 2.60
CA LEU A 266 -3.20 14.49 2.21
C LEU A 266 -3.33 14.37 0.69
N ALA A 267 -3.67 15.47 0.01
CA ALA A 267 -3.74 15.50 -1.44
C ALA A 267 -2.38 15.18 -2.10
N LEU A 268 -1.29 15.67 -1.51
CA LEU A 268 0.07 15.40 -1.97
C LEU A 268 0.46 13.92 -1.82
N LEU A 269 0.09 13.30 -0.70
CA LEU A 269 0.43 11.90 -0.42
C LEU A 269 -0.36 10.91 -1.28
N LEU A 270 -1.50 11.34 -1.82
CA LEU A 270 -2.39 10.52 -2.66
C LEU A 270 -2.07 10.57 -4.16
N ARG A 271 -1.12 11.37 -4.56
CA ARG A 271 -0.63 11.50 -5.94
C ARG A 271 0.66 10.74 -6.10
#